data_0b88a8e8c3adaab299da451dd64716d1
#
_entry.id   0b88a8e8c3adaab299da451dd64716d1
#
_cell.length_a   1.000
_cell.length_b   1.000
_cell.length_c   1.000
_cell.angle_alpha   90.00
_cell.angle_beta   90.00
_cell.angle_gamma   90.00
#
_symmetry.space_group_name_H-M   'P 1'
#
loop_
_entity.id
_entity.type
_entity.pdbx_description
1 polymer ?
#
loop_
_entity_poly.entity_id
_entity_poly.type
_entity_poly.pdbx_seq_one_letter_code
_entity_poly.pdbx_strand_id
1 'polypeptide(L)'
;KLINEAALEFDLPKINAFDNEIKELGEVKYDFDNFNIACYGFKIKDDIKSKIKAHFISYENSNKNNGFSLLQLNPELSYKMAVNIILDAYDSGADFMVVNQAKDFYMFDTCSKKLMQSSGREFKDFYVLSYFEFLSLIQGIKNPSLQNHDLKVSLI
;
A
#
# COMPACT_ATOMS: atom_id res chain seq x y z
N LYS A 1 -10.19 8.99 -16.39
CA LYS A 1 -11.47 8.34 -16.76
C LYS A 1 -11.63 7.00 -16.06
N LEU A 2 -10.60 6.12 -16.11
CA LEU A 2 -10.60 4.85 -15.37
C LEU A 2 -10.67 5.04 -13.85
N ILE A 3 -10.06 6.07 -13.32
CA ILE A 3 -10.11 6.40 -11.89
C ILE A 3 -11.53 6.79 -11.47
N ASN A 4 -12.24 7.55 -12.31
CA ASN A 4 -13.62 7.94 -12.01
C ASN A 4 -14.59 6.76 -12.08
N GLU A 5 -14.39 5.83 -13.00
CA GLU A 5 -15.16 4.59 -13.08
C GLU A 5 -14.87 3.70 -11.88
N ALA A 6 -13.61 3.59 -11.48
CA ALA A 6 -13.22 2.88 -10.28
C ALA A 6 -13.80 3.51 -9.00
N ALA A 7 -13.95 4.83 -8.95
CA ALA A 7 -14.53 5.54 -7.80
C ALA A 7 -15.98 5.17 -7.53
N LEU A 8 -16.72 4.69 -8.53
CA LEU A 8 -18.11 4.22 -8.36
C LEU A 8 -18.17 2.83 -7.70
N GLU A 9 -17.13 2.04 -7.82
CA GLU A 9 -17.03 0.68 -7.27
C GLU A 9 -16.29 0.61 -5.95
N PHE A 10 -15.44 1.59 -5.65
CA PHE A 10 -14.55 1.61 -4.49
C PHE A 10 -15.03 2.60 -3.43
N ASP A 11 -14.51 2.41 -2.21
CA ASP A 11 -14.74 3.35 -1.13
C ASP A 11 -14.10 4.71 -1.46
N LEU A 12 -14.93 5.74 -1.65
CA LEU A 12 -14.49 7.09 -1.99
C LEU A 12 -13.45 7.68 -1.02
N PRO A 13 -13.59 7.52 0.32
CA PRO A 13 -12.56 8.00 1.23
C PRO A 13 -11.18 7.36 1.01
N LYS A 14 -11.12 6.11 0.59
CA LYS A 14 -9.86 5.44 0.26
C LYS A 14 -9.23 6.01 -1.02
N ILE A 15 -10.05 6.31 -2.01
CA ILE A 15 -9.59 6.89 -3.29
C ILE A 15 -9.08 8.32 -3.09
N ASN A 16 -9.76 9.11 -2.29
CA ASN A 16 -9.39 10.50 -2.03
C ASN A 16 -7.97 10.64 -1.44
N ALA A 17 -7.47 9.58 -0.79
CA ALA A 17 -6.10 9.56 -0.29
C ALA A 17 -5.04 9.61 -1.40
N PHE A 18 -5.40 9.33 -2.66
CA PHE A 18 -4.50 9.38 -3.81
C PHE A 18 -4.61 10.67 -4.63
N ASP A 19 -5.67 11.45 -4.42
CA ASP A 19 -5.91 12.69 -5.16
C ASP A 19 -5.18 13.90 -4.58
N ASN A 20 -4.65 13.78 -3.37
CA ASN A 20 -3.94 14.85 -2.69
C ASN A 20 -2.44 14.78 -2.99
N GLU A 21 -1.96 15.72 -3.79
CA GLU A 21 -0.53 15.84 -4.04
C GLU A 21 0.17 16.57 -2.90
N ILE A 22 1.14 15.90 -2.29
CA ILE A 22 2.11 16.55 -1.42
C ILE A 22 3.29 16.97 -2.30
N LYS A 23 3.37 18.27 -2.62
CA LYS A 23 4.43 18.81 -3.48
C LYS A 23 5.78 18.80 -2.81
N GLU A 24 5.82 19.07 -1.52
CA GLU A 24 7.04 19.10 -0.73
C GLU A 24 6.78 18.45 0.63
N LEU A 25 7.76 17.68 1.10
CA LEU A 25 7.72 17.12 2.44
C LEU A 25 8.00 18.25 3.45
N GLY A 26 7.09 18.46 4.38
CA GLY A 26 7.26 19.40 5.48
C GLY A 26 8.23 18.90 6.54
N GLU A 27 8.11 19.43 7.77
CA GLU A 27 8.94 19.00 8.89
C GLU A 27 8.73 17.52 9.21
N VAL A 28 9.83 16.76 9.33
CA VAL A 28 9.78 15.36 9.71
C VAL A 28 9.54 15.24 11.21
N LYS A 29 8.40 14.70 11.58
CA LYS A 29 8.03 14.42 12.98
C LYS A 29 8.17 12.95 13.34
N TYR A 30 8.09 12.07 12.35
CA TYR A 30 8.25 10.64 12.51
C TYR A 30 9.10 10.09 11.37
N ASP A 31 10.26 9.54 11.69
CA ASP A 31 11.26 9.14 10.71
C ASP A 31 11.23 7.64 10.37
N PHE A 32 10.30 6.88 10.94
CA PHE A 32 10.16 5.43 10.74
C PHE A 32 11.46 4.66 11.02
N ASP A 33 12.22 5.08 12.03
CA ASP A 33 13.43 4.37 12.44
C ASP A 33 13.11 2.91 12.79
N ASN A 34 13.93 1.99 12.30
CA ASN A 34 13.78 0.53 12.44
C ASN A 34 12.60 -0.10 11.69
N PHE A 35 11.92 0.65 10.83
CA PHE A 35 10.92 0.07 9.94
C PHE A 35 11.52 -0.39 8.62
N ASN A 36 11.09 -1.57 8.17
CA ASN A 36 11.37 -2.09 6.84
C ASN A 36 10.15 -1.87 5.97
N ILE A 37 10.29 -1.08 4.91
CA ILE A 37 9.18 -0.65 4.06
C ILE A 37 9.33 -1.23 2.67
N ALA A 38 8.28 -1.84 2.15
CA ALA A 38 8.19 -2.29 0.77
C ALA A 38 7.39 -1.27 -0.04
N CYS A 39 7.93 -0.85 -1.19
CA CYS A 39 7.18 -0.05 -2.15
C CYS A 39 6.74 -0.94 -3.31
N TYR A 40 5.52 -0.74 -3.79
CA TYR A 40 5.01 -1.46 -4.95
C TYR A 40 4.70 -0.49 -6.10
N GLY A 41 5.28 -0.78 -7.27
CA GLY A 41 4.99 -0.05 -8.50
C GLY A 41 5.66 1.32 -8.61
N PHE A 42 6.47 1.71 -7.63
CA PHE A 42 7.21 2.96 -7.65
C PHE A 42 8.40 2.91 -6.68
N LYS A 43 9.26 3.91 -6.77
CA LYS A 43 10.37 4.09 -5.84
C LYS A 43 10.21 5.41 -5.09
N ILE A 44 10.53 5.40 -3.80
CA ILE A 44 10.56 6.62 -2.99
C ILE A 44 11.66 7.56 -3.52
N LYS A 45 11.36 8.84 -3.59
CA LYS A 45 12.31 9.88 -4.00
C LYS A 45 13.48 9.98 -3.02
N ASP A 46 14.67 10.23 -3.54
CA ASP A 46 15.89 10.31 -2.73
C ASP A 46 15.86 11.43 -1.68
N ASP A 47 15.18 12.54 -1.99
CA ASP A 47 15.01 13.64 -1.04
C ASP A 47 14.21 13.21 0.20
N ILE A 48 13.22 12.35 0.03
CA ILE A 48 12.44 11.79 1.14
C ILE A 48 13.27 10.77 1.91
N LYS A 49 13.94 9.85 1.20
CA LYS A 49 14.82 8.84 1.82
C LYS A 49 15.89 9.48 2.71
N SER A 50 16.44 10.61 2.29
CA SER A 50 17.49 11.30 3.05
C SER A 50 16.99 11.92 4.35
N LYS A 51 15.67 12.13 4.49
CA LYS A 51 15.07 12.80 5.64
C LYS A 51 14.51 11.82 6.68
N ILE A 52 14.43 10.54 6.37
CA ILE A 52 13.88 9.52 7.27
C ILE A 52 14.89 8.37 7.46
N LYS A 53 14.73 7.63 8.56
CA LYS A 53 15.61 6.51 8.90
C LYS A 53 15.06 5.14 8.53
N ALA A 54 13.92 5.10 7.87
CA ALA A 54 13.33 3.86 7.41
C ALA A 54 14.24 3.12 6.42
N HIS A 55 14.19 1.80 6.45
CA HIS A 55 14.88 0.96 5.49
C HIS A 55 13.90 0.51 4.40
N PHE A 56 14.20 0.85 3.14
CA PHE A 56 13.38 0.41 1.99
C PHE A 56 13.94 -0.89 1.44
N ILE A 57 13.18 -1.96 1.59
CA ILE A 57 13.62 -3.30 1.18
C ILE A 57 13.48 -3.50 -0.34
N SER A 58 14.30 -4.39 -0.87
CA SER A 58 14.18 -4.89 -2.23
C SER A 58 13.52 -6.26 -2.21
N TYR A 59 12.56 -6.49 -3.10
CA TYR A 59 11.92 -7.80 -3.28
C TYR A 59 11.59 -8.01 -4.75
N GLU A 60 11.56 -9.27 -5.17
CA GLU A 60 11.53 -9.64 -6.59
C GLU A 60 10.27 -9.14 -7.32
N ASN A 61 9.12 -9.22 -6.65
CA ASN A 61 7.83 -8.96 -7.28
C ASN A 61 7.36 -7.50 -7.19
N SER A 62 8.26 -6.56 -6.86
CA SER A 62 7.91 -5.15 -6.61
C SER A 62 7.24 -4.41 -7.78
N ASN A 63 7.40 -4.90 -8.99
CA ASN A 63 6.79 -4.32 -10.20
C ASN A 63 5.97 -5.34 -11.02
N LYS A 64 5.70 -6.50 -10.47
CA LYS A 64 4.88 -7.50 -11.16
C LYS A 64 3.42 -7.07 -11.21
N ASN A 65 2.71 -7.51 -12.23
CA ASN A 65 1.27 -7.25 -12.38
C ASN A 65 0.50 -7.87 -11.21
N ASN A 66 -0.31 -7.07 -10.51
CA ASN A 66 -1.08 -7.53 -9.36
C ASN A 66 -2.46 -8.15 -9.72
N GLY A 67 -2.76 -8.27 -11.00
CA GLY A 67 -3.98 -8.91 -11.47
C GLY A 67 -5.24 -8.03 -11.44
N PHE A 68 -5.15 -6.75 -11.11
CA PHE A 68 -6.32 -5.87 -11.04
C PHE A 68 -7.16 -5.91 -12.31
N SER A 69 -6.54 -5.89 -13.48
CA SER A 69 -7.24 -5.92 -14.77
C SER A 69 -8.00 -7.23 -15.03
N LEU A 70 -7.66 -8.30 -14.32
CA LEU A 70 -8.29 -9.62 -14.44
C LEU A 70 -9.37 -9.87 -13.39
N LEU A 71 -9.57 -8.96 -12.45
CA LEU A 71 -10.42 -9.20 -11.28
C LEU A 71 -11.85 -9.60 -11.63
N GLN A 72 -12.44 -8.98 -12.64
CA GLN A 72 -13.80 -9.30 -13.09
C GLN A 72 -13.87 -10.55 -13.99
N LEU A 73 -12.80 -10.80 -14.75
CA LEU A 73 -12.77 -11.90 -15.71
C LEU A 73 -12.37 -13.23 -15.07
N ASN A 74 -11.39 -13.19 -14.19
CA ASN A 74 -10.84 -14.37 -13.51
C ASN A 74 -10.36 -13.98 -12.11
N PRO A 75 -11.28 -13.91 -11.13
CA PRO A 75 -10.91 -13.48 -9.76
C PRO A 75 -9.86 -14.37 -9.12
N GLU A 76 -9.90 -15.68 -9.30
CA GLU A 76 -8.91 -16.60 -8.71
C GLU A 76 -7.50 -16.31 -9.17
N LEU A 77 -7.32 -16.11 -10.49
CA LEU A 77 -6.01 -15.76 -11.04
C LEU A 77 -5.56 -14.39 -10.56
N SER A 78 -6.48 -13.41 -10.54
CA SER A 78 -6.22 -12.07 -10.02
C SER A 78 -5.70 -12.12 -8.58
N TYR A 79 -6.37 -12.85 -7.69
CA TYR A 79 -5.94 -12.99 -6.30
C TYR A 79 -4.59 -13.70 -6.16
N LYS A 80 -4.32 -14.72 -6.96
CA LYS A 80 -3.01 -15.40 -6.96
C LYS A 80 -1.89 -14.46 -7.37
N MET A 81 -2.12 -13.62 -8.38
CA MET A 81 -1.12 -12.62 -8.81
C MET A 81 -0.84 -11.61 -7.71
N ALA A 82 -1.88 -11.08 -7.08
CA ALA A 82 -1.73 -10.09 -6.00
C ALA A 82 -1.09 -10.69 -4.76
N VAL A 83 -1.49 -11.90 -4.34
CA VAL A 83 -0.96 -12.53 -3.12
C VAL A 83 0.52 -12.88 -3.26
N ASN A 84 0.99 -13.26 -4.43
CA ASN A 84 2.41 -13.52 -4.66
C ASN A 84 3.27 -12.27 -4.39
N ILE A 85 2.73 -11.10 -4.71
CA ILE A 85 3.43 -9.83 -4.49
C ILE A 85 3.45 -9.47 -3.00
N ILE A 86 2.30 -9.47 -2.35
CA ILE A 86 2.21 -9.06 -0.94
C ILE A 86 2.96 -10.04 -0.02
N LEU A 87 2.89 -11.34 -0.30
CA LEU A 87 3.63 -12.35 0.47
C LEU A 87 5.13 -12.26 0.24
N ASP A 88 5.56 -11.93 -0.97
CA ASP A 88 6.98 -11.70 -1.24
C ASP A 88 7.53 -10.54 -0.42
N ALA A 89 6.82 -9.42 -0.37
CA ALA A 89 7.18 -8.28 0.48
C ALA A 89 7.19 -8.67 1.96
N TYR A 90 6.16 -9.36 2.43
CA TYR A 90 6.03 -9.82 3.81
C TYR A 90 7.16 -10.79 4.18
N ASP A 91 7.43 -11.78 3.35
CA ASP A 91 8.48 -12.79 3.58
C ASP A 91 9.89 -12.18 3.48
N SER A 92 10.05 -11.09 2.75
CA SER A 92 11.30 -10.34 2.68
C SER A 92 11.55 -9.45 3.90
N GLY A 93 10.66 -9.47 4.87
CA GLY A 93 10.82 -8.77 6.15
C GLY A 93 10.23 -7.37 6.21
N ALA A 94 9.36 -7.00 5.27
CA ALA A 94 8.69 -5.70 5.32
C ALA A 94 7.69 -5.65 6.47
N ASP A 95 7.63 -4.50 7.14
CA ASP A 95 6.63 -4.22 8.16
C ASP A 95 5.31 -3.78 7.53
N PHE A 96 5.38 -3.03 6.44
CA PHE A 96 4.23 -2.61 5.65
C PHE A 96 4.62 -2.29 4.21
N MET A 97 3.62 -2.11 3.37
CA MET A 97 3.78 -1.77 1.96
C MET A 97 3.22 -0.37 1.68
N VAL A 98 3.89 0.37 0.82
CA VAL A 98 3.42 1.67 0.32
C VAL A 98 3.09 1.54 -1.15
N VAL A 99 1.92 2.03 -1.54
CA VAL A 99 1.43 2.07 -2.93
C VAL A 99 1.05 3.49 -3.31
N ASN A 100 1.15 3.82 -4.60
CA ASN A 100 0.82 5.16 -5.09
C ASN A 100 -0.36 5.20 -6.06
N GLN A 101 -1.07 4.09 -6.25
CA GLN A 101 -2.25 4.02 -7.11
C GLN A 101 -3.42 3.37 -6.39
N ALA A 102 -4.63 3.91 -6.61
CA ALA A 102 -5.86 3.41 -5.99
C ALA A 102 -6.13 1.95 -6.32
N LYS A 103 -5.87 1.51 -7.54
CA LYS A 103 -6.06 0.12 -7.96
C LYS A 103 -5.16 -0.85 -7.19
N ASP A 104 -3.94 -0.44 -6.87
CA ASP A 104 -2.99 -1.27 -6.11
C ASP A 104 -3.43 -1.36 -4.64
N PHE A 105 -3.85 -0.25 -4.07
CA PHE A 105 -4.42 -0.23 -2.73
C PHE A 105 -5.63 -1.17 -2.63
N TYR A 106 -6.54 -1.11 -3.60
CA TYR A 106 -7.71 -1.97 -3.65
C TYR A 106 -7.30 -3.45 -3.64
N MET A 107 -6.39 -3.85 -4.50
CA MET A 107 -5.94 -5.25 -4.59
C MET A 107 -5.31 -5.75 -3.30
N PHE A 108 -4.47 -4.96 -2.66
CA PHE A 108 -3.70 -5.44 -1.51
C PHE A 108 -4.42 -5.24 -0.17
N ASP A 109 -5.15 -4.15 0.01
CA ASP A 109 -5.87 -3.89 1.26
C ASP A 109 -7.33 -4.35 1.20
N THR A 110 -8.11 -3.82 0.27
CA THR A 110 -9.55 -4.11 0.21
C THR A 110 -9.82 -5.59 -0.10
N CYS A 111 -9.01 -6.20 -0.95
CA CYS A 111 -9.10 -7.63 -1.26
C CYS A 111 -8.31 -8.52 -0.30
N SER A 112 -7.70 -7.99 0.75
CA SER A 112 -6.77 -8.73 1.62
C SER A 112 -7.35 -10.04 2.18
N LYS A 113 -8.61 -10.03 2.58
CA LYS A 113 -9.28 -11.23 3.06
C LYS A 113 -9.36 -12.32 1.98
N LYS A 114 -9.64 -11.93 0.75
CA LYS A 114 -9.65 -12.84 -0.41
C LYS A 114 -8.25 -13.37 -0.72
N LEU A 115 -7.22 -12.52 -0.57
CA LEU A 115 -5.83 -12.92 -0.76
C LEU A 115 -5.40 -13.95 0.29
N MET A 116 -5.76 -13.76 1.55
CA MET A 116 -5.49 -14.73 2.61
C MET A 116 -6.19 -16.06 2.36
N GLN A 117 -7.46 -16.03 1.95
CA GLN A 117 -8.22 -17.23 1.59
C GLN A 117 -7.59 -17.97 0.41
N SER A 118 -7.17 -17.24 -0.62
CA SER A 118 -6.58 -17.82 -1.83
C SER A 118 -5.25 -18.52 -1.55
N SER A 119 -4.43 -17.96 -0.66
CA SER A 119 -3.09 -18.49 -0.34
C SER A 119 -3.07 -19.47 0.83
N GLY A 120 -4.10 -19.48 1.67
CA GLY A 120 -4.08 -20.21 2.93
C GLY A 120 -3.13 -19.63 3.98
N ARG A 121 -2.59 -18.43 3.75
CA ARG A 121 -1.67 -17.75 4.67
C ARG A 121 -2.29 -16.44 5.18
N GLU A 122 -2.06 -16.16 6.45
CA GLU A 122 -2.49 -14.90 7.08
C GLU A 122 -1.34 -13.91 7.17
N PHE A 123 -1.66 -12.62 6.94
CA PHE A 123 -0.74 -11.49 7.12
C PHE A 123 -1.45 -10.30 7.77
N LYS A 124 -2.25 -10.58 8.81
CA LYS A 124 -3.08 -9.56 9.50
C LYS A 124 -2.27 -8.48 10.22
N ASP A 125 -1.03 -8.78 10.55
CA ASP A 125 -0.06 -7.86 11.15
C ASP A 125 0.66 -6.98 10.12
N PHE A 126 0.45 -7.24 8.84
CA PHE A 126 0.97 -6.48 7.71
C PHE A 126 -0.11 -5.53 7.20
N TYR A 127 0.25 -4.33 6.80
CA TYR A 127 -0.72 -3.36 6.29
C TYR A 127 -0.17 -2.62 5.08
N VAL A 128 -1.07 -1.91 4.39
CA VAL A 128 -0.76 -1.17 3.16
C VAL A 128 -1.14 0.29 3.37
N LEU A 129 -0.21 1.19 3.06
CA LEU A 129 -0.45 2.64 3.11
C LEU A 129 -0.44 3.21 1.70
N SER A 130 -1.29 4.21 1.45
CA SER A 130 -1.11 5.06 0.29
C SER A 130 0.13 5.95 0.48
N TYR A 131 0.73 6.38 -0.62
CA TYR A 131 1.87 7.30 -0.58
C TYR A 131 1.53 8.58 0.17
N PHE A 132 0.33 9.12 -0.05
CA PHE A 132 -0.16 10.30 0.66
C PHE A 132 -0.23 10.07 2.18
N GLU A 133 -0.80 8.94 2.62
CA GLU A 133 -0.88 8.60 4.05
C GLU A 133 0.50 8.45 4.66
N PHE A 134 1.42 7.81 3.95
CA PHE A 134 2.81 7.65 4.39
C PHE A 134 3.51 9.00 4.58
N LEU A 135 3.42 9.90 3.60
CA LEU A 135 4.01 11.24 3.70
C LEU A 135 3.36 12.06 4.82
N SER A 136 2.06 11.93 5.01
CA SER A 136 1.35 12.58 6.11
C SER A 136 1.84 12.09 7.47
N LEU A 137 2.04 10.78 7.63
CA LEU A 137 2.57 10.20 8.87
C LEU A 137 4.00 10.69 9.18
N ILE A 138 4.84 10.83 8.16
CA ILE A 138 6.18 11.40 8.34
C ILE A 138 6.09 12.79 8.96
N GLN A 139 5.11 13.58 8.56
CA GLN A 139 4.86 14.94 9.06
C GLN A 139 4.07 14.97 10.37
N GLY A 140 3.76 13.82 10.95
CA GLY A 140 3.00 13.71 12.19
C GLY A 140 1.49 13.91 12.04
N ILE A 141 0.99 13.82 10.80
CA ILE A 141 -0.44 13.98 10.49
C ILE A 141 -1.06 12.58 10.32
N LYS A 142 -2.06 12.28 11.13
CA LYS A 142 -2.85 11.06 11.01
C LYS A 142 -4.06 11.33 10.13
N ASN A 143 -4.02 10.84 8.89
CA ASN A 143 -5.14 10.98 7.96
C ASN A 143 -6.33 10.11 8.45
N PRO A 144 -7.57 10.64 8.47
CA PRO A 144 -8.75 9.84 8.84
C PRO A 144 -8.95 8.58 8.00
N SER A 145 -8.45 8.55 6.77
CA SER A 145 -8.50 7.37 5.90
C SER A 145 -7.84 6.13 6.50
N LEU A 146 -6.88 6.30 7.42
CA LEU A 146 -6.19 5.18 8.09
C LEU A 146 -7.15 4.26 8.86
N GLN A 147 -8.29 4.77 9.29
CA GLN A 147 -9.30 3.99 9.99
C GLN A 147 -10.16 3.12 9.05
N ASN A 148 -10.09 3.37 7.75
CA ASN A 148 -10.91 2.70 6.73
C ASN A 148 -10.17 1.54 6.04
N HIS A 149 -8.98 1.19 6.51
CA HIS A 149 -8.22 0.07 5.97
C HIS A 149 -8.80 -1.26 6.43
N ASP A 150 -8.84 -2.25 5.53
CA ASP A 150 -9.23 -3.61 5.88
C ASP A 150 -8.09 -4.33 6.62
N LEU A 151 -6.85 -4.05 6.27
CA LEU A 151 -5.68 -4.44 7.06
C LEU A 151 -5.40 -3.35 8.10
N LYS A 152 -5.61 -3.67 9.35
CA LYS A 152 -5.48 -2.70 10.44
C LYS A 152 -4.07 -2.10 10.48
N VAL A 153 -4.02 -0.77 10.47
CA VAL A 153 -2.76 -0.03 10.59
C VAL A 153 -2.34 0.04 12.05
N SER A 154 -1.26 -0.63 12.42
CA SER A 154 -0.82 -0.75 13.80
C SER A 154 -0.15 0.51 14.37
N LEU A 155 0.07 1.53 13.52
CA LEU A 155 0.68 2.80 13.92
C LEU A 155 -0.29 3.77 14.60
N ILE A 156 -1.57 3.46 14.64
CA ILE A 156 -2.62 4.34 15.17
C ILE A 156 -3.35 3.71 16.34
#